data_2fb5db9cf73b5e2af29bd926fe574d43
#
_entry.id   2fb5db9cf73b5e2af29bd926fe574d43
#
_cell.length_a   1.000
_cell.length_b   1.000
_cell.length_c   1.000
_cell.angle_alpha   90.00
_cell.angle_beta   90.00
_cell.angle_gamma   90.00
#
_symmetry.space_group_name_H-M   'P 1'
#
loop_
_entity.id
_entity.type
_entity.pdbx_description
1 polymer ?
#
loop_
_entity_poly.entity_id
_entity_poly.type
_entity_poly.pdbx_seq_one_letter_code
_entity_poly.pdbx_strand_id
1 'polypeptide(L)'
;MKKVISKRLVQILIVGVLIVAGVASCFQVIQAKKEFRKTAMDNFGQIESIIESNDTKLEMIKEEFADNCIIRARAAAYIAQQSPENITNIEECRKVASMLQVDELHFLDQEGEIYAGTNPEYYGYNVYSGEQIGFFQQMLGDYSKELCQDITPNTAEGKQMQYAAVWTTDHKNIVQV
;
A
#
# COMPACT_ATOMS: atom_id res chain seq x y z
N MET A 1 64.59 -51.89 32.66
CA MET A 1 63.86 -52.76 31.66
C MET A 1 62.93 -51.84 30.83
N LYS A 2 63.25 -51.53 29.57
CA LYS A 2 62.37 -50.82 28.65
C LYS A 2 61.34 -51.84 28.12
N LYS A 3 60.05 -51.73 28.48
CA LYS A 3 58.96 -52.54 27.89
C LYS A 3 58.81 -52.13 26.44
N VAL A 4 59.24 -52.98 25.53
CA VAL A 4 59.03 -52.85 24.08
C VAL A 4 57.53 -53.06 23.83
N ILE A 5 56.80 -51.98 23.60
CA ILE A 5 55.37 -52.02 23.25
C ILE A 5 55.28 -52.76 21.90
N SER A 6 54.49 -53.81 21.87
CA SER A 6 54.31 -54.63 20.65
C SER A 6 53.69 -53.78 19.53
N LYS A 7 54.26 -53.87 18.29
CA LYS A 7 53.76 -53.17 17.11
C LYS A 7 52.23 -53.34 16.92
N ARG A 8 51.69 -54.53 17.25
CA ARG A 8 50.26 -54.84 17.19
C ARG A 8 49.43 -53.98 18.17
N LEU A 9 49.96 -53.73 19.36
CA LEU A 9 49.27 -52.93 20.38
C LEU A 9 49.19 -51.46 19.97
N VAL A 10 50.22 -50.93 19.30
CA VAL A 10 50.24 -49.60 18.73
C VAL A 10 49.23 -49.49 17.59
N GLN A 11 49.15 -50.49 16.71
CA GLN A 11 48.19 -50.51 15.61
C GLN A 11 46.73 -50.53 16.14
N ILE A 12 46.42 -51.34 17.15
CA ILE A 12 45.09 -51.38 17.78
C ILE A 12 44.73 -50.04 18.39
N LEU A 13 45.67 -49.35 19.07
CA LEU A 13 45.46 -48.02 19.63
C LEU A 13 45.15 -46.97 18.53
N ILE A 14 45.91 -46.99 17.44
CA ILE A 14 45.69 -46.06 16.31
C ILE A 14 44.29 -46.28 15.70
N VAL A 15 43.91 -47.53 15.43
CA VAL A 15 42.59 -47.85 14.90
C VAL A 15 41.47 -47.40 15.87
N GLY A 16 41.67 -47.63 17.16
CA GLY A 16 40.69 -47.17 18.19
C GLY A 16 40.54 -45.65 18.18
N VAL A 17 41.63 -44.91 18.12
CA VAL A 17 41.58 -43.42 18.03
C VAL A 17 40.87 -42.96 16.77
N LEU A 18 41.14 -43.61 15.61
CA LEU A 18 40.47 -43.24 14.35
C LEU A 18 38.95 -43.51 14.40
N ILE A 19 38.53 -44.61 15.00
CA ILE A 19 37.09 -44.93 15.19
C ILE A 19 36.42 -43.86 16.08
N VAL A 20 37.02 -43.52 17.23
CA VAL A 20 36.49 -42.49 18.12
C VAL A 20 36.41 -41.12 17.45
N ALA A 21 37.47 -40.75 16.72
CA ALA A 21 37.50 -39.49 15.95
C ALA A 21 36.41 -39.49 14.85
N GLY A 22 36.20 -40.61 14.17
CA GLY A 22 35.12 -40.74 13.16
C GLY A 22 33.73 -40.59 13.75
N VAL A 23 33.49 -41.26 14.87
CA VAL A 23 32.17 -41.14 15.58
C VAL A 23 31.94 -39.72 16.09
N ALA A 24 32.98 -39.07 16.66
CA ALA A 24 32.87 -37.69 17.15
C ALA A 24 32.57 -36.72 16.00
N SER A 25 33.27 -36.89 14.83
CA SER A 25 33.03 -36.09 13.64
C SER A 25 31.60 -36.28 13.10
N CYS A 26 31.09 -37.47 13.02
CA CYS A 26 29.70 -37.74 12.63
C CYS A 26 28.71 -37.06 13.55
N PHE A 27 28.93 -37.15 14.86
CA PHE A 27 28.07 -36.49 15.84
C PHE A 27 28.08 -34.94 15.68
N GLN A 28 29.24 -34.35 15.49
CA GLN A 28 29.38 -32.92 15.24
C GLN A 28 28.62 -32.48 13.97
N VAL A 29 28.71 -33.22 12.88
CA VAL A 29 27.99 -32.94 11.64
C VAL A 29 26.47 -33.01 11.85
N ILE A 30 25.99 -33.99 12.60
CA ILE A 30 24.54 -34.13 12.91
C ILE A 30 24.07 -32.90 13.73
N GLN A 31 24.82 -32.53 14.75
CA GLN A 31 24.49 -31.38 15.59
C GLN A 31 24.51 -30.09 14.79
N ALA A 32 25.55 -29.86 13.98
CA ALA A 32 25.63 -28.67 13.11
C ALA A 32 24.46 -28.58 12.13
N LYS A 33 24.04 -29.70 11.52
CA LYS A 33 22.87 -29.73 10.65
C LYS A 33 21.57 -29.40 11.40
N LYS A 34 21.42 -29.90 12.63
CA LYS A 34 20.23 -29.62 13.48
C LYS A 34 20.17 -28.13 13.85
N GLU A 35 21.29 -27.54 14.28
CA GLU A 35 21.39 -26.12 14.61
C GLU A 35 21.15 -25.24 13.39
N PHE A 36 21.76 -25.58 12.25
CA PHE A 36 21.54 -24.85 11.00
C PHE A 36 20.06 -24.84 10.59
N ARG A 37 19.39 -26.02 10.64
CA ARG A 37 17.95 -26.11 10.34
C ARG A 37 17.13 -25.27 11.29
N LYS A 38 17.43 -25.32 12.59
CA LYS A 38 16.72 -24.52 13.59
C LYS A 38 16.88 -23.03 13.32
N THR A 39 18.11 -22.56 13.13
CA THR A 39 18.40 -21.16 12.82
C THR A 39 17.73 -20.71 11.52
N ALA A 40 17.74 -21.55 10.48
CA ALA A 40 17.04 -21.24 9.24
C ALA A 40 15.52 -21.10 9.45
N MET A 41 14.90 -22.01 10.19
CA MET A 41 13.46 -21.92 10.48
C MET A 41 13.12 -20.69 11.32
N ASP A 42 13.93 -20.37 12.34
CA ASP A 42 13.74 -19.19 13.16
C ASP A 42 13.86 -17.90 12.33
N ASN A 43 14.83 -17.84 11.41
CA ASN A 43 14.99 -16.71 10.48
C ASN A 43 13.80 -16.59 9.51
N PHE A 44 13.30 -17.70 8.97
CA PHE A 44 12.10 -17.67 8.12
C PHE A 44 10.88 -17.18 8.88
N GLY A 45 10.67 -17.64 10.11
CA GLY A 45 9.57 -17.15 10.95
C GLY A 45 9.68 -15.65 11.26
N GLN A 46 10.88 -15.12 11.44
CA GLN A 46 11.10 -13.68 11.60
C GLN A 46 10.77 -12.90 10.33
N ILE A 47 11.20 -13.42 9.17
CA ILE A 47 10.90 -12.78 7.87
C ILE A 47 9.39 -12.75 7.64
N GLU A 48 8.69 -13.86 7.85
CA GLU A 48 7.23 -13.95 7.74
C GLU A 48 6.53 -12.92 8.64
N SER A 49 6.91 -12.84 9.91
CA SER A 49 6.38 -11.87 10.86
C SER A 49 6.64 -10.41 10.43
N ILE A 50 7.80 -10.12 9.84
CA ILE A 50 8.12 -8.77 9.32
C ILE A 50 7.22 -8.45 8.12
N ILE A 51 7.01 -9.41 7.21
CA ILE A 51 6.13 -9.22 6.05
C ILE A 51 4.70 -8.94 6.52
N GLU A 52 4.13 -9.78 7.39
CA GLU A 52 2.78 -9.56 7.93
C GLU A 52 2.63 -8.22 8.65
N SER A 53 3.63 -7.82 9.44
CA SER A 53 3.65 -6.52 10.11
C SER A 53 3.69 -5.36 9.11
N ASN A 54 4.46 -5.50 8.03
CA ASN A 54 4.55 -4.47 7.01
C ASN A 54 3.26 -4.37 6.19
N ASP A 55 2.64 -5.49 5.85
CA ASP A 55 1.35 -5.52 5.15
C ASP A 55 0.26 -4.85 5.98
N THR A 56 0.19 -5.17 7.28
CA THR A 56 -0.75 -4.50 8.20
C THR A 56 -0.53 -3.00 8.27
N LYS A 57 0.73 -2.55 8.37
CA LYS A 57 1.07 -1.12 8.38
C LYS A 57 0.72 -0.44 7.05
N LEU A 58 0.93 -1.12 5.94
CA LEU A 58 0.60 -0.59 4.61
C LEU A 58 -0.91 -0.35 4.49
N GLU A 59 -1.73 -1.31 4.92
CA GLU A 59 -3.19 -1.14 4.90
C GLU A 59 -3.65 0.02 5.82
N MET A 60 -3.10 0.13 7.02
CA MET A 60 -3.40 1.27 7.90
C MET A 60 -3.04 2.62 7.26
N ILE A 61 -1.88 2.71 6.58
CA ILE A 61 -1.46 3.94 5.89
C ILE A 61 -2.41 4.26 4.73
N LYS A 62 -2.86 3.25 3.98
CA LYS A 62 -3.83 3.44 2.89
C LYS A 62 -5.17 3.96 3.41
N GLU A 63 -5.69 3.38 4.50
CA GLU A 63 -6.92 3.83 5.14
C GLU A 63 -6.79 5.27 5.63
N GLU A 64 -5.72 5.61 6.36
CA GLU A 64 -5.46 6.96 6.83
C GLU A 64 -5.35 7.97 5.67
N PHE A 65 -4.71 7.56 4.57
CA PHE A 65 -4.58 8.40 3.39
C PHE A 65 -5.94 8.61 2.71
N ALA A 66 -6.76 7.57 2.57
CA ALA A 66 -8.10 7.65 2.01
C ALA A 66 -8.99 8.58 2.85
N ASP A 67 -8.96 8.45 4.17
CA ASP A 67 -9.69 9.34 5.10
C ASP A 67 -9.27 10.80 4.93
N ASN A 68 -7.97 11.05 4.80
CA ASN A 68 -7.45 12.40 4.54
C ASN A 68 -7.94 12.97 3.21
N CYS A 69 -8.03 12.16 2.15
CA CYS A 69 -8.59 12.59 0.87
C CYS A 69 -10.08 12.94 0.99
N ILE A 70 -10.86 12.13 1.69
CA ILE A 70 -12.29 12.44 1.97
C ILE A 70 -12.44 13.74 2.76
N ILE A 71 -11.61 13.96 3.78
CA ILE A 71 -11.64 15.22 4.57
C ILE A 71 -11.37 16.42 3.66
N ARG A 72 -10.43 16.32 2.73
CA ARG A 72 -10.12 17.40 1.77
C ARG A 72 -11.26 17.62 0.79
N ALA A 73 -11.90 16.54 0.30
CA ALA A 73 -13.08 16.64 -0.55
C ALA A 73 -14.25 17.34 0.17
N ARG A 74 -14.50 17.00 1.45
CA ARG A 74 -15.51 17.69 2.29
C ARG A 74 -15.17 19.17 2.46
N ALA A 75 -13.91 19.51 2.71
CA ALA A 75 -13.48 20.88 2.84
C ALA A 75 -13.67 21.66 1.54
N ALA A 76 -13.33 21.07 0.38
CA ALA A 76 -13.57 21.64 -0.94
C ALA A 76 -15.06 21.85 -1.19
N ALA A 77 -15.92 20.86 -0.85
CA ALA A 77 -17.36 20.96 -0.98
C ALA A 77 -17.95 22.10 -0.11
N TYR A 78 -17.47 22.21 1.12
CA TYR A 78 -17.88 23.32 2.00
C TYR A 78 -17.49 24.70 1.44
N ILE A 79 -16.22 24.85 0.97
CA ILE A 79 -15.75 26.12 0.37
C ILE A 79 -16.58 26.47 -0.86
N ALA A 80 -16.86 25.51 -1.73
CA ALA A 80 -17.65 25.70 -2.93
C ALA A 80 -19.10 26.18 -2.59
N GLN A 81 -19.68 25.68 -1.54
CA GLN A 81 -21.00 26.11 -1.09
C GLN A 81 -21.04 27.54 -0.51
N GLN A 82 -19.92 28.00 0.09
CA GLN A 82 -19.82 29.36 0.61
C GLN A 82 -19.69 30.42 -0.53
N SER A 83 -19.16 30.02 -1.68
CA SER A 83 -18.92 30.89 -2.84
C SER A 83 -19.20 30.15 -4.15
N PRO A 84 -20.48 29.84 -4.42
CA PRO A 84 -20.86 29.06 -5.61
C PRO A 84 -20.43 29.72 -6.95
N GLU A 85 -20.33 31.03 -6.98
CA GLU A 85 -19.89 31.81 -8.14
C GLU A 85 -18.43 31.53 -8.51
N ASN A 86 -17.63 31.03 -7.57
CA ASN A 86 -16.21 30.74 -7.79
C ASN A 86 -15.96 29.34 -8.35
N ILE A 87 -16.95 28.45 -8.35
CA ILE A 87 -16.79 27.05 -8.82
C ILE A 87 -16.32 27.00 -10.28
N THR A 88 -16.83 27.89 -11.13
CA THR A 88 -16.46 27.97 -12.56
C THR A 88 -15.21 28.80 -12.82
N ASN A 89 -14.64 29.44 -11.81
CA ASN A 89 -13.42 30.20 -11.91
C ASN A 89 -12.20 29.30 -11.67
N ILE A 90 -11.48 28.96 -12.74
CA ILE A 90 -10.32 28.04 -12.71
C ILE A 90 -9.25 28.52 -11.72
N GLU A 91 -8.97 29.82 -11.66
CA GLU A 91 -7.94 30.35 -10.76
C GLU A 91 -8.36 30.22 -9.28
N GLU A 92 -9.62 30.41 -8.97
CA GLU A 92 -10.13 30.15 -7.61
C GLU A 92 -10.12 28.65 -7.27
N CYS A 93 -10.49 27.77 -8.21
CA CYS A 93 -10.35 26.33 -8.04
C CYS A 93 -8.90 25.92 -7.76
N ARG A 94 -7.92 26.48 -8.51
CA ARG A 94 -6.49 26.23 -8.29
C ARG A 94 -5.99 26.72 -6.94
N LYS A 95 -6.48 27.86 -6.47
CA LYS A 95 -6.15 28.37 -5.12
C LYS A 95 -6.69 27.43 -4.04
N VAL A 96 -7.93 26.97 -4.18
CA VAL A 96 -8.54 26.03 -3.24
C VAL A 96 -7.77 24.71 -3.26
N ALA A 97 -7.46 24.14 -4.43
CA ALA A 97 -6.68 22.93 -4.57
C ALA A 97 -5.30 23.05 -3.89
N SER A 98 -4.60 24.16 -4.14
CA SER A 98 -3.31 24.44 -3.51
C SER A 98 -3.42 24.55 -1.98
N MET A 99 -4.45 25.21 -1.48
CA MET A 99 -4.69 25.38 -0.04
C MET A 99 -5.00 24.05 0.64
N LEU A 100 -5.74 23.16 -0.04
CA LEU A 100 -6.06 21.82 0.44
C LEU A 100 -4.96 20.79 0.17
N GLN A 101 -3.89 21.20 -0.53
CA GLN A 101 -2.78 20.31 -0.92
C GLN A 101 -3.26 19.11 -1.75
N VAL A 102 -4.13 19.35 -2.71
CA VAL A 102 -4.58 18.38 -3.71
C VAL A 102 -4.10 18.79 -5.09
N ASP A 103 -3.82 17.82 -5.94
CA ASP A 103 -3.32 18.08 -7.30
C ASP A 103 -4.42 18.60 -8.21
N GLU A 104 -5.64 18.09 -8.03
CA GLU A 104 -6.80 18.41 -8.87
C GLU A 104 -8.04 18.62 -8.00
N LEU A 105 -8.96 19.44 -8.49
CA LEU A 105 -10.28 19.67 -7.92
C LEU A 105 -11.27 19.76 -9.07
N HIS A 106 -12.29 18.89 -9.03
CA HIS A 106 -13.33 18.80 -10.04
C HIS A 106 -14.72 18.90 -9.42
N PHE A 107 -15.61 19.53 -10.14
CA PHE A 107 -17.03 19.60 -9.81
C PHE A 107 -17.81 18.86 -10.88
N LEU A 108 -18.53 17.83 -10.47
CA LEU A 108 -19.42 17.05 -11.30
C LEU A 108 -20.87 17.47 -10.96
N ASP A 109 -21.70 17.48 -11.97
CA ASP A 109 -23.13 17.70 -11.81
C ASP A 109 -23.86 16.46 -11.23
N GLN A 110 -25.18 16.49 -11.20
CA GLN A 110 -26.02 15.39 -10.69
C GLN A 110 -26.01 14.16 -11.63
N GLU A 111 -25.69 14.35 -12.87
CA GLU A 111 -25.51 13.31 -13.89
C GLU A 111 -24.09 12.72 -13.89
N GLY A 112 -23.18 13.33 -13.11
CA GLY A 112 -21.81 12.87 -12.95
C GLY A 112 -20.87 13.35 -14.08
N GLU A 113 -21.18 14.48 -14.72
CA GLU A 113 -20.32 15.11 -15.71
C GLU A 113 -19.46 16.20 -15.08
N ILE A 114 -18.15 16.20 -15.37
CA ILE A 114 -17.23 17.26 -14.94
C ILE A 114 -17.52 18.53 -15.75
N TYR A 115 -17.98 19.58 -15.07
CA TYR A 115 -18.31 20.84 -15.72
C TYR A 115 -17.42 22.01 -15.24
N ALA A 116 -16.70 21.85 -14.14
CA ALA A 116 -15.82 22.86 -13.58
C ALA A 116 -14.66 22.21 -12.79
N GLY A 117 -13.61 23.00 -12.52
CA GLY A 117 -12.48 22.55 -11.72
C GLY A 117 -11.14 23.16 -12.15
N THR A 118 -10.05 22.52 -11.70
CA THR A 118 -8.68 22.99 -11.93
C THR A 118 -8.16 22.73 -13.34
N ASN A 119 -8.71 21.71 -14.03
CA ASN A 119 -8.26 21.29 -15.34
C ASN A 119 -9.39 21.27 -16.37
N PRO A 120 -9.48 22.30 -17.23
CA PRO A 120 -10.53 22.40 -18.26
C PRO A 120 -10.52 21.28 -19.30
N GLU A 121 -9.40 20.58 -19.46
CA GLU A 121 -9.29 19.48 -20.43
C GLU A 121 -10.16 18.26 -20.05
N TYR A 122 -10.61 18.21 -18.78
CA TYR A 122 -11.48 17.14 -18.30
C TYR A 122 -12.97 17.48 -18.38
N TYR A 123 -13.33 18.71 -18.76
CA TYR A 123 -14.73 19.09 -18.89
C TYR A 123 -15.44 18.25 -19.98
N GLY A 124 -16.62 17.75 -19.63
CA GLY A 124 -17.38 16.83 -20.46
C GLY A 124 -17.08 15.34 -20.22
N TYR A 125 -15.99 15.00 -19.48
CA TYR A 125 -15.88 13.64 -18.98
C TYR A 125 -16.95 13.38 -17.91
N ASN A 126 -17.50 12.19 -17.95
CA ASN A 126 -18.54 11.77 -17.00
C ASN A 126 -18.26 10.35 -16.47
N VAL A 127 -19.06 9.91 -15.53
CA VAL A 127 -18.92 8.60 -14.89
C VAL A 127 -19.03 7.40 -15.85
N TYR A 128 -19.25 7.60 -17.14
CA TYR A 128 -19.24 6.57 -18.18
C TYR A 128 -18.03 6.70 -19.13
N SER A 129 -17.17 7.70 -18.93
CA SER A 129 -16.08 8.01 -19.86
C SER A 129 -14.84 7.12 -19.67
N GLY A 130 -14.73 6.37 -18.60
CA GLY A 130 -13.61 5.48 -18.33
C GLY A 130 -13.70 4.77 -16.99
N GLU A 131 -12.79 3.83 -16.73
CA GLU A 131 -12.80 2.99 -15.54
C GLU A 131 -12.59 3.80 -14.25
N GLN A 132 -11.63 4.74 -14.27
CA GLN A 132 -11.30 5.54 -13.09
C GLN A 132 -12.49 6.40 -12.65
N ILE A 133 -13.02 7.25 -13.54
CA ILE A 133 -14.15 8.12 -13.21
C ILE A 133 -15.45 7.31 -12.99
N GLY A 134 -15.58 6.16 -13.64
CA GLY A 134 -16.69 5.23 -13.49
C GLY A 134 -16.83 4.65 -12.08
N PHE A 135 -15.76 4.64 -11.30
CA PHE A 135 -15.82 4.27 -9.88
C PHE A 135 -16.86 5.10 -9.11
N PHE A 136 -17.02 6.36 -9.46
CA PHE A 136 -17.93 7.32 -8.79
C PHE A 136 -19.37 7.24 -9.28
N GLN A 137 -19.68 6.43 -10.32
CA GLN A 137 -21.05 6.19 -10.77
C GLN A 137 -21.99 5.75 -9.64
N GLN A 138 -21.49 5.01 -8.68
CA GLN A 138 -22.26 4.55 -7.51
C GLN A 138 -22.71 5.66 -6.57
N MET A 139 -22.23 6.88 -6.76
CA MET A 139 -22.69 8.06 -6.01
C MET A 139 -23.99 8.62 -6.58
N LEU A 140 -24.27 8.37 -7.87
CA LEU A 140 -25.48 8.89 -8.52
C LEU A 140 -26.72 8.35 -7.83
N GLY A 141 -27.55 9.26 -7.30
CA GLY A 141 -28.77 8.93 -6.57
C GLY A 141 -28.56 8.45 -5.14
N ASP A 142 -27.32 8.38 -4.65
CA ASP A 142 -27.00 8.08 -3.25
C ASP A 142 -26.17 9.20 -2.62
N TYR A 143 -26.84 10.18 -2.08
CA TYR A 143 -26.23 11.38 -1.50
C TYR A 143 -25.49 11.14 -0.18
N SER A 144 -25.59 9.95 0.40
CA SER A 144 -24.87 9.58 1.61
C SER A 144 -23.46 9.07 1.35
N LYS A 145 -23.14 8.77 0.10
CA LYS A 145 -21.84 8.20 -0.26
C LYS A 145 -20.72 9.23 -0.28
N GLU A 146 -19.65 8.82 0.31
CA GLU A 146 -18.32 9.44 0.23
C GLU A 146 -17.35 8.35 -0.17
N LEU A 147 -16.61 8.55 -1.22
CA LEU A 147 -15.78 7.52 -1.82
C LEU A 147 -14.35 7.99 -2.01
N CYS A 148 -13.42 7.11 -1.70
CA CYS A 148 -12.03 7.23 -2.11
C CYS A 148 -11.66 5.96 -2.85
N GLN A 149 -11.12 6.09 -4.06
CA GLN A 149 -10.67 4.94 -4.85
C GLN A 149 -9.22 4.60 -4.52
N ASP A 150 -8.80 3.40 -4.88
CA ASP A 150 -7.38 3.05 -4.90
C ASP A 150 -6.64 3.85 -5.98
N ILE A 151 -5.30 3.91 -5.86
CA ILE A 151 -4.46 4.53 -6.88
C ILE A 151 -4.70 3.82 -8.23
N THR A 152 -5.18 4.59 -9.20
CA THR A 152 -5.63 4.09 -10.50
C THR A 152 -5.19 5.08 -11.60
N PRO A 153 -4.88 4.62 -12.83
CA PRO A 153 -4.64 5.53 -13.94
C PRO A 153 -5.86 6.41 -14.20
N ASN A 154 -5.68 7.74 -14.22
CA ASN A 154 -6.78 8.65 -14.51
C ASN A 154 -7.29 8.47 -15.96
N THR A 155 -8.56 8.83 -16.18
CA THR A 155 -9.25 8.58 -17.46
C THR A 155 -8.62 9.36 -18.62
N ALA A 156 -8.12 10.57 -18.38
CA ALA A 156 -7.66 11.46 -19.44
C ALA A 156 -6.21 11.20 -19.86
N GLU A 157 -5.28 11.04 -18.91
CA GLU A 157 -3.84 11.03 -19.17
C GLU A 157 -3.18 9.68 -18.87
N GLY A 158 -3.88 8.77 -18.15
CA GLY A 158 -3.32 7.52 -17.67
C GLY A 158 -2.31 7.71 -16.53
N LYS A 159 -2.26 8.89 -15.90
CA LYS A 159 -1.41 9.17 -14.74
C LYS A 159 -1.96 8.49 -13.50
N GLN A 160 -1.09 7.89 -12.69
CA GLN A 160 -1.47 7.26 -11.43
C GLN A 160 -1.94 8.31 -10.42
N MET A 161 -3.22 8.27 -10.07
CA MET A 161 -3.88 9.21 -9.18
C MET A 161 -4.76 8.46 -8.19
N GLN A 162 -5.01 9.08 -7.06
CA GLN A 162 -6.04 8.63 -6.11
C GLN A 162 -7.06 9.74 -5.96
N TYR A 163 -8.30 9.45 -6.24
CA TYR A 163 -9.38 10.42 -6.14
C TYR A 163 -10.33 10.08 -5.01
N ALA A 164 -10.78 11.12 -4.32
CA ALA A 164 -11.88 11.04 -3.37
C ALA A 164 -13.00 11.99 -3.78
N ALA A 165 -14.24 11.58 -3.56
CA ALA A 165 -15.39 12.39 -3.91
C ALA A 165 -16.47 12.35 -2.83
N VAL A 166 -17.13 13.49 -2.65
CA VAL A 166 -18.26 13.68 -1.74
C VAL A 166 -19.34 14.53 -2.40
N TRP A 167 -20.58 14.41 -1.95
CA TRP A 167 -21.63 15.34 -2.33
C TRP A 167 -21.52 16.67 -1.57
N THR A 168 -21.88 17.77 -2.21
CA THR A 168 -22.22 18.99 -1.50
C THR A 168 -23.48 18.77 -0.65
N THR A 169 -23.66 19.49 0.45
CA THR A 169 -24.81 19.28 1.37
C THR A 169 -26.16 19.65 0.74
N ASP A 170 -26.17 20.50 -0.29
CA ASP A 170 -27.34 20.80 -1.11
C ASP A 170 -27.58 19.81 -2.25
N HIS A 171 -26.74 18.77 -2.35
CA HIS A 171 -26.78 17.68 -3.32
C HIS A 171 -26.78 18.13 -4.80
N LYS A 172 -26.23 19.32 -5.07
CA LYS A 172 -26.14 19.82 -6.45
C LYS A 172 -24.89 19.37 -7.17
N ASN A 173 -23.82 19.14 -6.42
CA ASN A 173 -22.51 18.81 -7.00
C ASN A 173 -21.88 17.62 -6.27
N ILE A 174 -21.17 16.80 -7.03
CA ILE A 174 -20.13 15.91 -6.52
C ILE A 174 -18.82 16.69 -6.60
N VAL A 175 -18.08 16.73 -5.53
CA VAL A 175 -16.76 17.36 -5.45
C VAL A 175 -15.70 16.29 -5.34
N GLN A 176 -14.84 16.24 -6.34
CA GLN A 176 -13.75 15.26 -6.47
C GLN A 176 -12.40 15.97 -6.30
N VAL A 177 -11.54 15.40 -5.50
CA VAL A 177 -10.16 15.88 -5.29
C VAL A 177 -9.16 14.77 -5.54
#